data_dac59111ac39c462623fa21655ed07aa
#
_entry.id   dac59111ac39c462623fa21655ed07aa
#
_cell.length_a   1.000
_cell.length_b   1.000
_cell.length_c   1.000
_cell.angle_alpha   90.00
_cell.angle_beta   90.00
_cell.angle_gamma   90.00
#
_symmetry.space_group_name_H-M   'P 1'
#
loop_
_entity.id
_entity.type
_entity.pdbx_description
1 polymer ?
#
loop_
_entity_poly.entity_id
_entity_poly.type
_entity_poly.pdbx_seq_one_letter_code
_entity_poly.pdbx_strand_id
1 'polypeptide(L)'
;MSGLAVTVLAACTKSISKIPNPKTGTGLSVNLGSGDIGILNFAYALEQLEAAFYTVVVADPYENIASLELSRLTDIRDHEIAHREFFKTALGSSAIQALTPNFSSVDFSSRTSVLATAMAFEDLGVSAYNGAGSLIANPAYLTLAGKIVSVEARHAAYIRDLITPGSFADATVININGLDMNRTPAQVLAIATAFINETLDASNLPTS
;
A
#
# COMPACT_ATOMS: atom_id res chain seq x y z
N MET A 1 14.12 42.37 34.69
CA MET A 1 14.55 41.06 34.21
C MET A 1 13.31 40.18 34.17
N SER A 2 12.68 40.08 32.98
CA SER A 2 11.44 39.31 32.80
C SER A 2 11.79 38.08 31.98
N GLY A 3 11.75 36.91 32.64
CA GLY A 3 12.00 35.63 31.97
C GLY A 3 10.78 35.19 31.17
N LEU A 4 10.95 35.02 29.88
CA LEU A 4 9.96 34.37 29.02
C LEU A 4 10.08 32.83 29.22
N ALA A 5 9.03 32.23 29.76
CA ALA A 5 8.90 30.79 29.82
C ALA A 5 8.44 30.29 28.44
N VAL A 6 9.31 29.53 27.76
CA VAL A 6 8.96 28.81 26.53
C VAL A 6 8.30 27.49 26.95
N THR A 7 6.99 27.41 26.79
CA THR A 7 6.26 26.14 26.92
C THR A 7 6.48 25.33 25.66
N VAL A 8 7.28 24.26 25.76
CA VAL A 8 7.41 23.25 24.72
C VAL A 8 6.12 22.41 24.74
N LEU A 9 5.28 22.57 23.72
CA LEU A 9 4.19 21.62 23.49
C LEU A 9 4.83 20.29 23.06
N ALA A 10 4.72 19.31 23.94
CA ALA A 10 5.01 17.92 23.59
C ALA A 10 3.94 17.45 22.58
N ALA A 11 4.33 17.33 21.32
CA ALA A 11 3.53 16.67 20.30
C ALA A 11 3.31 15.22 20.76
N CYS A 12 2.05 14.85 20.96
CA CYS A 12 1.66 13.46 21.20
C CYS A 12 1.99 12.64 19.96
N THR A 13 3.15 11.99 19.97
CA THR A 13 3.40 10.83 19.10
C THR A 13 2.47 9.71 19.57
N LYS A 14 1.27 9.61 18.98
CA LYS A 14 0.50 8.38 19.04
C LYS A 14 1.33 7.33 18.33
N SER A 15 2.05 6.54 19.11
CA SER A 15 2.71 5.33 18.68
C SER A 15 1.69 4.48 17.94
N ILE A 16 2.01 4.13 16.69
CA ILE A 16 1.38 3.05 15.94
C ILE A 16 1.81 1.75 16.63
N SER A 17 1.23 1.49 17.79
CA SER A 17 1.46 0.28 18.56
C SER A 17 0.30 -0.66 18.32
N LYS A 18 0.42 -1.46 17.27
CA LYS A 18 0.06 -2.87 17.15
C LYS A 18 0.16 -3.28 15.68
N ILE A 19 1.42 -3.39 15.20
CA ILE A 19 1.67 -4.34 14.09
C ILE A 19 1.35 -5.71 14.69
N PRO A 20 0.41 -6.49 14.13
CA PRO A 20 0.19 -7.86 14.58
C PRO A 20 1.52 -8.61 14.48
N ASN A 21 1.85 -9.35 15.54
CA ASN A 21 3.04 -10.20 15.55
C ASN A 21 2.99 -11.12 14.32
N PRO A 22 4.06 -11.25 13.53
CA PRO A 22 4.03 -12.09 12.34
C PRO A 22 3.59 -13.49 12.75
N LYS A 23 2.48 -13.95 12.19
CA LYS A 23 2.03 -15.33 12.36
C LYS A 23 3.16 -16.23 11.86
N THR A 24 3.59 -17.19 12.67
CA THR A 24 4.43 -18.29 12.22
C THR A 24 3.62 -19.05 11.16
N GLY A 25 3.85 -18.68 9.89
CA GLY A 25 3.08 -19.18 8.77
C GLY A 25 3.37 -20.68 8.57
N THR A 26 2.36 -21.50 8.77
CA THR A 26 2.29 -22.84 8.19
C THR A 26 1.69 -22.79 6.77
N GLY A 27 1.82 -21.64 6.10
CA GLY A 27 1.26 -21.34 4.79
C GLY A 27 2.22 -21.71 3.66
N LEU A 28 1.65 -21.91 2.47
CA LEU A 28 2.37 -22.13 1.22
C LEU A 28 3.35 -20.96 1.00
N SER A 29 4.62 -21.28 0.71
CA SER A 29 5.61 -20.27 0.31
C SER A 29 5.45 -19.95 -1.17
N VAL A 30 5.39 -18.67 -1.51
CA VAL A 30 5.26 -18.16 -2.88
C VAL A 30 6.53 -17.40 -3.22
N ASN A 31 7.35 -17.97 -4.11
CA ASN A 31 8.57 -17.32 -4.60
C ASN A 31 8.20 -16.25 -5.64
N LEU A 32 8.63 -15.02 -5.41
CA LEU A 32 8.35 -13.89 -6.31
C LEU A 32 9.17 -13.93 -7.60
N GLY A 33 10.23 -14.76 -7.67
CA GLY A 33 11.16 -14.79 -8.79
C GLY A 33 12.32 -13.82 -8.63
N SER A 34 12.98 -13.48 -9.73
CA SER A 34 14.18 -12.64 -9.73
C SER A 34 14.16 -11.59 -10.84
N GLY A 35 15.05 -10.60 -10.78
CA GLY A 35 15.13 -9.52 -11.76
C GLY A 35 13.79 -8.80 -11.92
N ASP A 36 13.52 -8.29 -13.12
CA ASP A 36 12.29 -7.55 -13.42
C ASP A 36 11.03 -8.38 -13.17
N ILE A 37 11.05 -9.68 -13.47
CA ILE A 37 9.90 -10.57 -13.21
C ILE A 37 9.61 -10.65 -11.71
N GLY A 38 10.65 -10.73 -10.88
CA GLY A 38 10.50 -10.70 -9.44
C GLY A 38 9.89 -9.38 -8.93
N ILE A 39 10.34 -8.25 -9.45
CA ILE A 39 9.79 -6.92 -9.10
C ILE A 39 8.34 -6.77 -9.58
N LEU A 40 8.01 -7.23 -10.78
CA LEU A 40 6.64 -7.22 -11.26
C LEU A 40 5.72 -8.12 -10.42
N ASN A 41 6.19 -9.30 -9.98
CA ASN A 41 5.45 -10.16 -9.06
C ASN A 41 5.29 -9.55 -7.66
N PHE A 42 6.30 -8.81 -7.19
CA PHE A 42 6.21 -8.05 -5.96
C PHE A 42 5.10 -7.00 -6.04
N ALA A 43 5.07 -6.19 -7.11
CA ALA A 43 3.97 -5.24 -7.34
C ALA A 43 2.63 -5.98 -7.47
N TYR A 44 2.56 -7.06 -8.26
CA TYR A 44 1.34 -7.85 -8.43
C TYR A 44 0.78 -8.40 -7.10
N ALA A 45 1.65 -8.75 -6.15
CA ALA A 45 1.21 -9.18 -4.82
C ALA A 45 0.49 -8.05 -4.04
N LEU A 46 0.97 -6.82 -4.15
CA LEU A 46 0.34 -5.65 -3.52
C LEU A 46 -0.99 -5.32 -4.19
N GLU A 47 -1.05 -5.29 -5.51
CA GLU A 47 -2.29 -5.05 -6.27
C GLU A 47 -3.37 -6.12 -5.99
N GLN A 48 -2.98 -7.38 -5.77
CA GLN A 48 -3.92 -8.41 -5.34
C GLN A 48 -4.54 -8.08 -3.97
N LEU A 49 -3.72 -7.57 -3.05
CA LEU A 49 -4.16 -7.21 -1.70
C LEU A 49 -5.10 -6.00 -1.74
N GLU A 50 -4.73 -4.94 -2.45
CA GLU A 50 -5.50 -3.69 -2.55
C GLU A 50 -6.83 -3.90 -3.30
N ALA A 51 -6.80 -4.59 -4.44
CA ALA A 51 -8.01 -4.95 -5.17
C ALA A 51 -8.98 -5.79 -4.33
N ALA A 52 -8.48 -6.72 -3.53
CA ALA A 52 -9.32 -7.52 -2.64
C ALA A 52 -9.91 -6.68 -1.51
N PHE A 53 -9.11 -5.80 -0.89
CA PHE A 53 -9.55 -4.92 0.19
C PHE A 53 -10.68 -4.00 -0.28
N TYR A 54 -10.48 -3.24 -1.35
CA TYR A 54 -11.50 -2.33 -1.85
C TYR A 54 -12.73 -3.08 -2.41
N THR A 55 -12.58 -4.31 -2.89
CA THR A 55 -13.72 -5.14 -3.27
C THR A 55 -14.63 -5.42 -2.07
N VAL A 56 -14.07 -5.72 -0.90
CA VAL A 56 -14.86 -5.92 0.32
C VAL A 56 -15.52 -4.60 0.75
N VAL A 57 -14.75 -3.50 0.79
CA VAL A 57 -15.27 -2.17 1.19
C VAL A 57 -16.47 -1.74 0.36
N VAL A 58 -16.43 -1.96 -0.95
CA VAL A 58 -17.51 -1.53 -1.86
C VAL A 58 -18.69 -2.50 -1.87
N ALA A 59 -18.44 -3.80 -1.64
CA ALA A 59 -19.51 -4.81 -1.60
C ALA A 59 -20.39 -4.70 -0.35
N ASP A 60 -19.80 -4.32 0.79
CA ASP A 60 -20.49 -4.15 2.07
C ASP A 60 -19.96 -2.88 2.78
N PRO A 61 -20.36 -1.69 2.32
CA PRO A 61 -19.84 -0.44 2.85
C PRO A 61 -20.34 -0.17 4.27
N TYR A 62 -19.49 0.42 5.10
CA TYR A 62 -19.85 0.81 6.47
C TYR A 62 -21.07 1.75 6.50
N GLU A 63 -21.79 1.73 7.62
CA GLU A 63 -23.02 2.52 7.77
C GLU A 63 -22.79 4.02 7.57
N ASN A 64 -23.79 4.66 6.94
CA ASN A 64 -23.82 6.12 6.69
C ASN A 64 -22.66 6.63 5.81
N ILE A 65 -22.08 5.79 4.97
CA ILE A 65 -21.09 6.25 4.00
C ILE A 65 -21.73 7.30 3.07
N ALA A 66 -21.04 8.42 2.87
CA ALA A 66 -21.51 9.45 1.94
C ALA A 66 -21.44 8.94 0.50
N SER A 67 -22.44 9.28 -0.34
CA SER A 67 -22.50 8.80 -1.73
C SER A 67 -21.24 9.16 -2.53
N LEU A 68 -20.66 10.34 -2.30
CA LEU A 68 -19.43 10.75 -2.96
C LEU A 68 -18.24 9.92 -2.50
N GLU A 69 -18.15 9.63 -1.19
CA GLU A 69 -17.08 8.79 -0.64
C GLU A 69 -17.15 7.37 -1.21
N LEU A 70 -18.33 6.75 -1.21
CA LEU A 70 -18.54 5.43 -1.82
C LEU A 70 -18.20 5.44 -3.32
N SER A 71 -18.59 6.47 -4.06
CA SER A 71 -18.25 6.59 -5.48
C SER A 71 -16.73 6.62 -5.68
N ARG A 72 -15.98 7.35 -4.86
CA ARG A 72 -14.52 7.43 -4.97
C ARG A 72 -13.81 6.14 -4.54
N LEU A 73 -14.30 5.49 -3.48
CA LEU A 73 -13.78 4.16 -3.10
C LEU A 73 -14.08 3.12 -4.18
N THR A 74 -15.18 3.29 -4.93
CA THR A 74 -15.50 2.46 -6.10
C THR A 74 -14.54 2.73 -7.25
N ASP A 75 -14.23 4.01 -7.54
CA ASP A 75 -13.25 4.38 -8.56
C ASP A 75 -11.87 3.78 -8.22
N ILE A 76 -11.42 3.87 -6.96
CA ILE A 76 -10.16 3.27 -6.49
C ILE A 76 -10.20 1.76 -6.69
N ARG A 77 -11.24 1.05 -6.21
CA ARG A 77 -11.39 -0.39 -6.44
C ARG A 77 -11.19 -0.78 -7.91
N ASP A 78 -11.80 -0.03 -8.81
CA ASP A 78 -11.76 -0.34 -10.24
C ASP A 78 -10.35 -0.13 -10.81
N HIS A 79 -9.60 0.86 -10.30
CA HIS A 79 -8.20 1.07 -10.64
C HIS A 79 -7.35 -0.10 -10.12
N GLU A 80 -7.50 -0.52 -8.85
CA GLU A 80 -6.73 -1.64 -8.29
C GLU A 80 -7.01 -2.96 -9.02
N ILE A 81 -8.26 -3.20 -9.41
CA ILE A 81 -8.60 -4.36 -10.26
C ILE A 81 -7.90 -4.26 -11.62
N ALA A 82 -7.88 -3.07 -12.23
CA ALA A 82 -7.22 -2.86 -13.52
C ALA A 82 -5.70 -3.06 -13.43
N HIS A 83 -5.05 -2.54 -12.39
CA HIS A 83 -3.62 -2.72 -12.11
C HIS A 83 -3.29 -4.21 -11.89
N ARG A 84 -4.05 -4.89 -11.05
CA ARG A 84 -3.91 -6.33 -10.80
C ARG A 84 -3.99 -7.14 -12.10
N GLU A 85 -5.01 -6.90 -12.93
CA GLU A 85 -5.19 -7.64 -14.20
C GLU A 85 -4.11 -7.25 -15.22
N PHE A 86 -3.64 -6.00 -15.19
CA PHE A 86 -2.51 -5.56 -16.00
C PHE A 86 -1.24 -6.37 -15.66
N PHE A 87 -0.85 -6.47 -14.38
CA PHE A 87 0.32 -7.24 -13.97
C PHE A 87 0.17 -8.73 -14.28
N LYS A 88 -1.00 -9.30 -14.01
CA LYS A 88 -1.31 -10.68 -14.34
C LYS A 88 -1.11 -10.97 -15.84
N THR A 89 -1.57 -10.07 -16.69
CA THR A 89 -1.44 -10.19 -18.14
C THR A 89 0.01 -10.01 -18.59
N ALA A 90 0.71 -9.01 -18.06
CA ALA A 90 2.11 -8.73 -18.39
C ALA A 90 3.05 -9.87 -17.97
N LEU A 91 2.80 -10.48 -16.84
CA LEU A 91 3.57 -11.61 -16.30
C LEU A 91 3.21 -12.95 -17.01
N GLY A 92 1.98 -13.11 -17.47
CA GLY A 92 1.52 -14.34 -18.12
C GLY A 92 1.77 -15.58 -17.26
N SER A 93 2.51 -16.56 -17.78
CA SER A 93 2.87 -17.79 -17.04
C SER A 93 3.88 -17.58 -15.92
N SER A 94 4.52 -16.41 -15.84
CA SER A 94 5.45 -16.05 -14.78
C SER A 94 4.76 -15.37 -13.59
N ALA A 95 3.46 -15.11 -13.68
CA ALA A 95 2.69 -14.55 -12.58
C ALA A 95 2.65 -15.51 -11.38
N ILE A 96 2.84 -14.97 -10.18
CA ILE A 96 2.55 -15.75 -8.97
C ILE A 96 1.07 -16.13 -8.93
N GLN A 97 0.77 -17.16 -8.15
CA GLN A 97 -0.62 -17.57 -7.91
C GLN A 97 -1.45 -16.46 -7.27
N ALA A 98 -2.77 -16.63 -7.30
CA ALA A 98 -3.67 -15.81 -6.50
C ALA A 98 -3.33 -15.99 -5.00
N LEU A 99 -3.20 -14.86 -4.30
CA LEU A 99 -2.95 -14.81 -2.87
C LEU A 99 -4.28 -14.81 -2.10
N THR A 100 -4.21 -15.25 -0.85
CA THR A 100 -5.35 -15.27 0.07
C THR A 100 -5.23 -14.11 1.06
N PRO A 101 -6.00 -13.02 0.89
CA PRO A 101 -5.96 -11.90 1.82
C PRO A 101 -6.40 -12.29 3.24
N ASN A 102 -5.85 -11.63 4.23
CA ASN A 102 -6.21 -11.79 5.64
C ASN A 102 -6.59 -10.43 6.23
N PHE A 103 -7.86 -10.13 6.25
CA PHE A 103 -8.38 -8.89 6.81
C PHE A 103 -8.98 -9.06 8.22
N SER A 104 -8.56 -10.08 8.97
CA SER A 104 -9.09 -10.36 10.32
C SER A 104 -8.83 -9.24 11.34
N SER A 105 -7.90 -8.33 11.05
CA SER A 105 -7.60 -7.15 11.87
C SER A 105 -8.39 -5.91 11.45
N VAL A 106 -9.16 -5.97 10.37
CA VAL A 106 -9.93 -4.84 9.82
C VAL A 106 -11.38 -4.95 10.26
N ASP A 107 -11.90 -3.90 10.87
CA ASP A 107 -13.32 -3.75 11.12
C ASP A 107 -13.96 -3.01 9.95
N PHE A 108 -14.56 -3.75 9.02
CA PHE A 108 -15.21 -3.19 7.83
C PHE A 108 -16.50 -2.42 8.14
N SER A 109 -17.09 -2.57 9.33
CA SER A 109 -18.24 -1.77 9.76
C SER A 109 -17.83 -0.36 10.24
N SER A 110 -16.56 -0.13 10.49
CA SER A 110 -16.00 1.12 11.00
C SER A 110 -15.31 1.95 9.93
N ARG A 111 -15.86 3.13 9.61
CA ARG A 111 -15.20 4.10 8.71
C ARG A 111 -13.76 4.37 9.10
N THR A 112 -13.49 4.55 10.39
CA THR A 112 -12.14 4.82 10.90
C THR A 112 -11.19 3.65 10.62
N SER A 113 -11.62 2.42 10.81
CA SER A 113 -10.81 1.22 10.53
C SER A 113 -10.56 1.07 9.03
N VAL A 114 -11.60 1.21 8.21
CA VAL A 114 -11.51 1.11 6.75
C VAL A 114 -10.57 2.16 6.18
N LEU A 115 -10.75 3.44 6.52
CA LEU A 115 -9.91 4.50 5.98
C LEU A 115 -8.47 4.45 6.51
N ALA A 116 -8.25 4.04 7.76
CA ALA A 116 -6.89 3.84 8.28
C ALA A 116 -6.15 2.69 7.56
N THR A 117 -6.88 1.61 7.22
CA THR A 117 -6.30 0.50 6.44
C THR A 117 -6.06 0.92 4.99
N ALA A 118 -7.01 1.64 4.37
CA ALA A 118 -6.83 2.21 3.03
C ALA A 118 -5.60 3.10 2.96
N MET A 119 -5.46 4.07 3.89
CA MET A 119 -4.28 4.93 3.95
C MET A 119 -2.98 4.14 4.10
N ALA A 120 -2.98 3.10 4.94
CA ALA A 120 -1.79 2.27 5.13
C ALA A 120 -1.40 1.52 3.85
N PHE A 121 -2.37 1.02 3.08
CA PHE A 121 -2.12 0.32 1.82
C PHE A 121 -1.66 1.27 0.73
N GLU A 122 -2.37 2.36 0.49
CA GLU A 122 -2.01 3.34 -0.54
C GLU A 122 -0.62 3.96 -0.30
N ASP A 123 -0.32 4.40 0.93
CA ASP A 123 1.01 4.91 1.27
C ASP A 123 2.10 3.84 1.12
N LEU A 124 1.75 2.58 1.39
CA LEU A 124 2.66 1.45 1.20
C LEU A 124 2.90 1.22 -0.28
N GLY A 125 1.85 1.20 -1.11
CA GLY A 125 1.90 1.05 -2.55
C GLY A 125 2.77 2.12 -3.21
N VAL A 126 2.49 3.40 -2.95
CA VAL A 126 3.31 4.53 -3.46
C VAL A 126 4.79 4.33 -3.11
N SER A 127 5.10 4.09 -1.84
CA SER A 127 6.49 3.93 -1.40
C SER A 127 7.15 2.66 -1.91
N ALA A 128 6.37 1.60 -2.20
CA ALA A 128 6.84 0.36 -2.80
C ALA A 128 7.26 0.57 -4.26
N TYR A 129 6.42 1.24 -5.06
CA TYR A 129 6.74 1.60 -6.44
C TYR A 129 7.97 2.49 -6.52
N ASN A 130 8.07 3.51 -5.66
CA ASN A 130 9.21 4.42 -5.61
C ASN A 130 10.50 3.69 -5.25
N GLY A 131 10.45 2.75 -4.31
CA GLY A 131 11.62 1.96 -3.91
C GLY A 131 12.01 0.91 -4.93
N ALA A 132 11.04 0.21 -5.51
CA ALA A 132 11.29 -0.84 -6.49
C ALA A 132 11.68 -0.29 -7.87
N GLY A 133 11.32 0.95 -8.19
CA GLY A 133 11.59 1.56 -9.49
C GLY A 133 13.08 1.55 -9.87
N SER A 134 13.97 1.79 -8.91
CA SER A 134 15.41 1.76 -9.13
C SER A 134 15.98 0.36 -9.40
N LEU A 135 15.20 -0.69 -9.11
CA LEU A 135 15.58 -2.09 -9.28
C LEU A 135 15.14 -2.67 -10.64
N ILE A 136 14.34 -1.91 -11.40
CA ILE A 136 13.82 -2.32 -12.72
C ILE A 136 14.90 -2.03 -13.77
N ALA A 137 15.33 -3.08 -14.46
CA ALA A 137 16.32 -2.97 -15.52
C ALA A 137 15.71 -2.56 -16.88
N ASN A 138 14.48 -3.01 -17.18
CA ASN A 138 13.82 -2.71 -18.44
C ASN A 138 13.12 -1.33 -18.38
N PRO A 139 13.54 -0.33 -19.19
CA PRO A 139 12.94 1.01 -19.16
C PRO A 139 11.46 1.05 -19.56
N ALA A 140 10.96 0.06 -20.31
CA ALA A 140 9.55 -0.02 -20.63
C ALA A 140 8.73 -0.38 -19.38
N TYR A 141 9.21 -1.29 -18.54
CA TYR A 141 8.56 -1.62 -17.28
C TYR A 141 8.64 -0.45 -16.29
N LEU A 142 9.78 0.23 -16.21
CA LEU A 142 9.92 1.43 -15.38
C LEU A 142 8.93 2.53 -15.81
N THR A 143 8.75 2.73 -17.12
CA THR A 143 7.77 3.70 -17.64
C THR A 143 6.33 3.32 -17.24
N LEU A 144 5.98 2.03 -17.25
CA LEU A 144 4.67 1.55 -16.85
C LEU A 144 4.47 1.69 -15.33
N ALA A 145 5.48 1.31 -14.54
CA ALA A 145 5.47 1.50 -13.08
C ALA A 145 5.28 2.99 -12.71
N GLY A 146 5.93 3.89 -13.44
CA GLY A 146 5.76 5.34 -13.27
C GLY A 146 4.34 5.84 -13.57
N LYS A 147 3.61 5.21 -14.50
CA LYS A 147 2.20 5.53 -14.76
C LYS A 147 1.29 5.03 -13.65
N ILE A 148 1.55 3.84 -13.12
CA ILE A 148 0.76 3.26 -12.03
C ILE A 148 0.99 4.05 -10.75
N VAL A 149 2.23 4.27 -10.30
CA VAL A 149 2.51 5.01 -9.07
C VAL A 149 1.92 6.42 -9.07
N SER A 150 1.78 7.02 -10.24
CA SER A 150 1.10 8.31 -10.41
C SER A 150 -0.41 8.23 -10.10
N VAL A 151 -1.05 7.07 -10.26
CA VAL A 151 -2.44 6.81 -9.88
C VAL A 151 -2.51 6.52 -8.38
N GLU A 152 -1.64 5.63 -7.87
CA GLU A 152 -1.49 5.31 -6.44
C GLU A 152 -1.33 6.57 -5.58
N ALA A 153 -0.48 7.50 -5.99
CA ALA A 153 -0.30 8.75 -5.27
C ALA A 153 -1.58 9.61 -5.20
N ARG A 154 -2.47 9.51 -6.20
CA ARG A 154 -3.78 10.18 -6.17
C ARG A 154 -4.75 9.48 -5.21
N HIS A 155 -4.72 8.14 -5.14
CA HIS A 155 -5.49 7.38 -4.18
C HIS A 155 -5.05 7.72 -2.76
N ALA A 156 -3.75 7.61 -2.46
CA ALA A 156 -3.17 7.95 -1.17
C ALA A 156 -3.55 9.39 -0.74
N ALA A 157 -3.38 10.37 -1.64
CA ALA A 157 -3.73 11.76 -1.38
C ALA A 157 -5.21 11.94 -1.03
N TYR A 158 -6.10 11.30 -1.78
CA TYR A 158 -7.53 11.37 -1.52
C TYR A 158 -7.92 10.72 -0.19
N ILE A 159 -7.43 9.53 0.11
CA ILE A 159 -7.70 8.83 1.37
C ILE A 159 -7.19 9.64 2.57
N ARG A 160 -5.99 10.21 2.46
CA ARG A 160 -5.42 11.08 3.50
C ARG A 160 -6.30 12.31 3.76
N ASP A 161 -6.75 12.96 2.69
CA ASP A 161 -7.61 14.16 2.80
C ASP A 161 -9.00 13.83 3.36
N LEU A 162 -9.55 12.65 3.10
CA LEU A 162 -10.77 12.14 3.74
C LEU A 162 -10.64 11.97 5.25
N ILE A 163 -9.45 11.58 5.74
CA ILE A 163 -9.19 11.36 7.16
C ILE A 163 -8.91 12.69 7.87
N THR A 164 -8.04 13.49 7.26
CA THR A 164 -7.63 14.79 7.80
C THR A 164 -7.49 15.78 6.64
N PRO A 165 -8.44 16.69 6.44
CA PRO A 165 -8.37 17.67 5.36
C PRO A 165 -7.05 18.45 5.37
N GLY A 166 -6.39 18.50 4.22
CA GLY A 166 -5.08 19.16 4.03
C GLY A 166 -3.87 18.24 4.24
N SER A 167 -4.05 16.96 4.63
CA SER A 167 -2.93 16.02 4.84
C SER A 167 -2.51 15.26 3.58
N PHE A 168 -3.07 15.59 2.43
CA PHE A 168 -2.87 14.90 1.15
C PHE A 168 -1.39 14.71 0.75
N ALA A 169 -0.48 15.59 1.21
CA ALA A 169 0.95 15.57 0.89
C ALA A 169 1.76 16.18 2.05
N ASP A 170 1.49 15.73 3.27
CA ASP A 170 2.19 16.23 4.45
C ASP A 170 3.59 15.60 4.61
N ALA A 171 4.34 16.07 5.61
CA ALA A 171 5.72 15.63 5.86
C ALA A 171 5.86 14.15 6.28
N THR A 172 4.77 13.40 6.42
CA THR A 172 4.82 11.95 6.69
C THR A 172 4.99 11.13 5.42
N VAL A 173 4.73 11.71 4.25
CA VAL A 173 4.89 11.07 2.94
C VAL A 173 5.83 11.84 2.02
N ILE A 174 5.91 13.17 2.14
CA ILE A 174 6.78 14.02 1.31
C ILE A 174 7.98 14.51 2.15
N ASN A 175 9.19 14.30 1.65
CA ASN A 175 10.41 14.75 2.32
C ASN A 175 10.69 16.25 2.07
N ILE A 176 11.72 16.79 2.73
CA ILE A 176 12.10 18.20 2.65
C ILE A 176 12.49 18.67 1.23
N ASN A 177 12.81 17.74 0.33
CA ASN A 177 13.13 18.03 -1.07
C ASN A 177 11.89 17.96 -1.98
N GLY A 178 10.69 17.77 -1.43
CA GLY A 178 9.47 17.64 -2.19
C GLY A 178 9.33 16.30 -2.92
N LEU A 179 10.07 15.28 -2.49
CA LEU A 179 10.02 13.93 -3.06
C LEU A 179 9.24 13.01 -2.14
N ASP A 180 8.48 12.10 -2.73
CA ASP A 180 7.75 11.08 -2.01
C ASP A 180 8.70 10.07 -1.34
N MET A 181 8.21 9.44 -0.28
CA MET A 181 8.97 8.40 0.43
C MET A 181 9.13 7.15 -0.42
N ASN A 182 10.18 6.37 -0.12
CA ASN A 182 10.41 5.07 -0.73
C ASN A 182 10.68 4.01 0.33
N ARG A 183 10.40 2.76 0.00
CA ARG A 183 10.69 1.58 0.82
C ARG A 183 11.30 0.49 -0.03
N THR A 184 12.28 -0.21 0.52
CA THR A 184 12.78 -1.44 -0.11
C THR A 184 11.71 -2.52 -0.12
N PRO A 185 11.76 -3.51 -1.05
CA PRO A 185 10.83 -4.63 -1.04
C PRO A 185 10.75 -5.35 0.30
N ALA A 186 11.87 -5.51 1.01
CA ALA A 186 11.89 -6.14 2.34
C ALA A 186 11.10 -5.32 3.39
N GLN A 187 11.22 -3.99 3.37
CA GLN A 187 10.45 -3.11 4.27
C GLN A 187 8.96 -3.15 3.96
N VAL A 188 8.59 -3.20 2.69
CA VAL A 188 7.20 -3.31 2.26
C VAL A 188 6.60 -4.64 2.69
N LEU A 189 7.28 -5.76 2.41
CA LEU A 189 6.79 -7.09 2.76
C LEU A 189 6.66 -7.30 4.26
N ALA A 190 7.52 -6.68 5.07
CA ALA A 190 7.39 -6.70 6.54
C ALA A 190 6.05 -6.13 7.01
N ILE A 191 5.40 -5.28 6.23
CA ILE A 191 4.08 -4.68 6.51
C ILE A 191 2.98 -5.50 5.83
N ALA A 192 3.09 -5.74 4.52
CA ALA A 192 2.06 -6.36 3.70
C ALA A 192 1.73 -7.80 4.12
N THR A 193 2.72 -8.57 4.60
CA THR A 193 2.52 -9.97 5.01
C THR A 193 1.59 -10.14 6.20
N ALA A 194 1.31 -9.10 6.97
CA ALA A 194 0.28 -9.14 8.01
C ALA A 194 -1.14 -9.36 7.43
N PHE A 195 -1.33 -9.03 6.17
CA PHE A 195 -2.61 -9.07 5.45
C PHE A 195 -2.68 -10.16 4.37
N ILE A 196 -1.71 -11.08 4.34
CA ILE A 196 -1.62 -12.18 3.38
C ILE A 196 -1.39 -13.48 4.16
N ASN A 197 -2.08 -14.56 3.77
CA ASN A 197 -1.94 -15.85 4.46
C ASN A 197 -0.68 -16.62 4.02
N GLU A 198 -0.25 -16.44 2.77
CA GLU A 198 0.96 -17.06 2.23
C GLU A 198 2.23 -16.36 2.74
N THR A 199 3.34 -17.08 2.73
CA THR A 199 4.66 -16.49 2.94
C THR A 199 5.22 -16.09 1.59
N LEU A 200 5.52 -14.80 1.40
CA LEU A 200 6.17 -14.30 0.18
C LEU A 200 7.69 -14.43 0.30
N ASP A 201 8.29 -15.24 -0.57
CA ASP A 201 9.73 -15.39 -0.66
C ASP A 201 10.31 -14.39 -1.66
N ALA A 202 10.96 -13.37 -1.13
CA ALA A 202 11.61 -12.29 -1.87
C ALA A 202 13.15 -12.43 -1.90
N SER A 203 13.70 -13.58 -1.54
CA SER A 203 15.15 -13.80 -1.40
C SER A 203 15.94 -13.58 -2.69
N ASN A 204 15.27 -13.70 -3.84
CA ASN A 204 15.87 -13.55 -5.17
C ASN A 204 15.59 -12.18 -5.83
N LEU A 205 14.92 -11.27 -5.13
CA LEU A 205 14.70 -9.93 -5.67
C LEU A 205 16.02 -9.14 -5.75
N PRO A 206 16.19 -8.29 -6.77
CA PRO A 206 17.32 -7.37 -6.81
C PRO A 206 17.29 -6.42 -5.61
N THR A 207 18.47 -6.05 -5.11
CA THR A 207 18.65 -5.18 -3.94
C THR A 207 19.40 -3.89 -4.26
N SER A 208 19.96 -3.78 -5.46
CA SER A 208 20.71 -2.63 -5.98
C SER A 208 20.73 -2.65 -7.49
#